data_6805317600a321d8413de390b3e7c66f
#
_entry.id   6805317600a321d8413de390b3e7c66f
#
_cell.length_a   1.000
_cell.length_b   1.000
_cell.length_c   1.000
_cell.angle_alpha   90.00
_cell.angle_beta   90.00
_cell.angle_gamma   90.00
#
_symmetry.space_group_name_H-M   'P 1'
#
loop_
_entity.id
_entity.type
_entity.pdbx_description
1 polymer ?
#
loop_
_entity_poly.entity_id
_entity_poly.type
_entity_poly.pdbx_seq_one_letter_code
_entity_poly.pdbx_strand_id
1 'polypeptide(L)'
;MLSSRPRALPMTPTMRLLAAIALCALALPSIAVAAERSWAHRQIATVVDAGLLAGSVEAFEPRRPLTQRALGDALETLSLAAGEPARYRYPVRVPGRAVTIGELDAALVGFLGLGNAARSLTAALRAAGLVPKPGVGTETVARLLGLRTNHPAAQDELELGLSDPATRAEAAHSLARVLELSGGEQERIRALTAEISLPQPTEPQRQILDRAISFVGSPYIWGGTSESVQQLWNGRRLPGGFDCSGFVWRVFKLEPFPGASALASVLRGRTTYEMSGEVAPAQRIRKLESLQPGDLLFQGTRGPKSKPAQVDHAAIYLGGGWFVHSSGNGTTLHPFEGWYRNRFAWARRPLREAGLA
;
A
#
# COMPACT_ATOMS: atom_id res chain seq x y z
N MET A 1 43.51 -49.50 -40.76
CA MET A 1 43.72 -48.57 -39.64
C MET A 1 42.51 -48.65 -38.69
N LEU A 2 42.71 -49.42 -37.58
CA LEU A 2 41.67 -49.73 -36.60
C LEU A 2 41.70 -48.66 -35.48
N SER A 3 40.60 -47.89 -35.34
CA SER A 3 40.40 -46.93 -34.28
C SER A 3 39.89 -47.66 -33.02
N SER A 4 40.71 -47.74 -32.00
CA SER A 4 40.35 -48.26 -30.67
C SER A 4 39.65 -47.22 -29.83
N ARG A 5 38.38 -47.44 -29.49
CA ARG A 5 37.64 -46.67 -28.47
C ARG A 5 38.06 -47.18 -27.07
N PRO A 6 38.27 -46.27 -26.08
CA PRO A 6 38.51 -46.65 -24.70
C PRO A 6 37.24 -47.21 -24.05
N ARG A 7 37.33 -48.36 -23.42
CA ARG A 7 36.30 -48.99 -22.59
C ARG A 7 36.21 -48.24 -21.25
N ALA A 8 35.01 -47.78 -20.90
CA ALA A 8 34.74 -47.25 -19.57
C ALA A 8 34.77 -48.39 -18.53
N LEU A 9 35.49 -48.21 -17.46
CA LEU A 9 35.54 -49.09 -16.30
C LEU A 9 34.23 -49.03 -15.50
N PRO A 10 33.69 -50.16 -15.00
CA PRO A 10 32.48 -50.15 -14.19
C PRO A 10 32.75 -49.55 -12.80
N MET A 11 31.99 -48.55 -12.40
CA MET A 11 32.03 -47.99 -11.06
C MET A 11 31.52 -49.00 -10.02
N THR A 12 32.25 -49.17 -8.94
CA THR A 12 31.87 -50.02 -7.82
C THR A 12 30.69 -49.47 -7.02
N PRO A 13 29.91 -50.29 -6.29
CA PRO A 13 28.76 -49.86 -5.51
C PRO A 13 29.06 -48.75 -4.49
N THR A 14 30.25 -48.71 -3.94
CA THR A 14 30.74 -47.70 -3.01
C THR A 14 30.90 -46.31 -3.64
N MET A 15 31.30 -46.21 -4.92
CA MET A 15 31.36 -44.92 -5.64
C MET A 15 29.98 -44.35 -5.94
N ARG A 16 28.96 -45.21 -6.15
CA ARG A 16 27.57 -44.73 -6.34
C ARG A 16 26.94 -44.17 -5.06
N LEU A 17 27.31 -44.73 -3.90
CA LEU A 17 26.82 -44.25 -2.61
C LEU A 17 27.44 -42.87 -2.23
N LEU A 18 28.72 -42.66 -2.51
CA LEU A 18 29.41 -41.40 -2.30
C LEU A 18 28.92 -40.31 -3.26
N ALA A 19 28.58 -40.65 -4.51
CA ALA A 19 27.97 -39.70 -5.45
C ALA A 19 26.55 -39.30 -5.04
N ALA A 20 25.75 -40.21 -4.45
CA ALA A 20 24.42 -39.95 -3.95
C ALA A 20 24.45 -39.06 -2.67
N ILE A 21 25.42 -39.28 -1.79
CA ILE A 21 25.63 -38.47 -0.57
C ILE A 21 26.15 -37.06 -0.95
N ALA A 22 27.03 -36.95 -1.95
CA ALA A 22 27.47 -35.62 -2.43
C ALA A 22 26.36 -34.83 -3.12
N LEU A 23 25.37 -35.48 -3.77
CA LEU A 23 24.22 -34.80 -4.37
C LEU A 23 23.20 -34.36 -3.32
N CYS A 24 23.03 -35.06 -2.20
CA CYS A 24 22.17 -34.66 -1.09
C CYS A 24 22.78 -33.53 -0.24
N ALA A 25 24.11 -33.41 -0.17
CA ALA A 25 24.77 -32.34 0.60
C ALA A 25 24.78 -30.98 -0.13
N LEU A 26 24.45 -30.92 -1.42
CA LEU A 26 24.37 -29.66 -2.20
C LEU A 26 22.96 -29.04 -2.23
N ALA A 27 21.98 -29.65 -1.55
CA ALA A 27 20.59 -29.17 -1.55
C ALA A 27 20.18 -28.39 -0.27
N LEU A 28 21.08 -28.06 0.65
CA LEU A 28 20.75 -27.50 1.96
C LEU A 28 21.35 -26.13 2.29
N PRO A 29 21.44 -25.14 1.39
CA PRO A 29 21.59 -23.78 1.86
C PRO A 29 20.55 -22.79 1.33
N SER A 30 19.34 -23.22 0.90
CA SER A 30 18.44 -22.26 0.23
C SER A 30 17.53 -21.47 1.18
N ILE A 31 17.28 -21.92 2.41
CA ILE A 31 16.24 -21.32 3.27
C ILE A 31 16.80 -20.16 4.08
N ALA A 32 17.96 -20.28 4.70
CA ALA A 32 18.60 -19.22 5.46
C ALA A 32 18.95 -18.00 4.57
N VAL A 33 19.50 -18.27 3.39
CA VAL A 33 19.84 -17.24 2.39
C VAL A 33 18.58 -16.50 1.87
N ALA A 34 17.41 -17.15 1.84
CA ALA A 34 16.16 -16.51 1.39
C ALA A 34 15.64 -15.50 2.41
N ALA A 35 15.73 -15.78 3.71
CA ALA A 35 15.28 -14.87 4.75
C ALA A 35 16.19 -13.63 4.87
N GLU A 36 17.51 -13.80 4.76
CA GLU A 36 18.47 -12.68 4.74
C GLU A 36 18.36 -11.79 3.51
N ARG A 37 17.87 -12.29 2.39
CA ARG A 37 17.66 -11.56 1.15
C ARG A 37 16.26 -10.99 0.99
N SER A 38 15.33 -11.30 1.88
CA SER A 38 13.98 -10.75 1.86
C SER A 38 14.02 -9.25 2.10
N TRP A 39 13.13 -8.50 1.42
CA TRP A 39 12.92 -7.08 1.68
C TRP A 39 12.54 -6.81 3.16
N ALA A 40 11.90 -7.79 3.83
CA ALA A 40 11.45 -7.73 5.22
C ALA A 40 12.46 -8.35 6.21
N HIS A 41 13.74 -8.55 5.85
CA HIS A 41 14.69 -9.30 6.69
C HIS A 41 14.83 -8.76 8.12
N ARG A 42 14.77 -7.43 8.31
CA ARG A 42 14.82 -6.81 9.63
C ARG A 42 13.57 -7.13 10.45
N GLN A 43 12.41 -7.01 9.83
CA GLN A 43 11.13 -7.31 10.45
C GLN A 43 10.99 -8.81 10.77
N ILE A 44 11.54 -9.67 9.89
CA ILE A 44 11.62 -11.11 10.16
C ILE A 44 12.42 -11.39 11.42
N ALA A 45 13.59 -10.79 11.60
CA ALA A 45 14.36 -10.91 12.84
C ALA A 45 13.56 -10.44 14.06
N THR A 46 12.95 -9.25 13.98
CA THR A 46 12.10 -8.70 15.06
C THR A 46 10.98 -9.63 15.47
N VAL A 47 10.23 -10.20 14.53
CA VAL A 47 9.09 -11.08 14.86
C VAL A 47 9.54 -12.45 15.35
N VAL A 48 10.65 -12.98 14.86
CA VAL A 48 11.26 -14.23 15.35
C VAL A 48 11.75 -14.06 16.77
N ASP A 49 12.44 -12.95 17.09
CA ASP A 49 12.90 -12.62 18.46
C ASP A 49 11.72 -12.48 19.43
N ALA A 50 10.57 -12.01 18.94
CA ALA A 50 9.32 -11.96 19.71
C ALA A 50 8.58 -13.30 19.78
N GLY A 51 9.13 -14.39 19.26
CA GLY A 51 8.50 -15.72 19.23
C GLY A 51 7.35 -15.86 18.25
N LEU A 52 7.26 -15.00 17.22
CA LEU A 52 6.18 -14.99 16.24
C LEU A 52 6.60 -15.69 14.94
N LEU A 53 5.66 -16.41 14.32
CA LEU A 53 5.72 -17.02 13.00
C LEU A 53 6.75 -18.13 12.81
N ALA A 54 7.95 -18.08 13.41
CA ALA A 54 8.98 -19.12 13.30
C ALA A 54 9.88 -19.16 14.54
N GLY A 55 10.54 -20.30 14.75
CA GLY A 55 11.52 -20.47 15.85
C GLY A 55 12.91 -19.94 15.54
N SER A 56 13.22 -19.64 14.26
CA SER A 56 14.48 -19.00 13.84
C SER A 56 14.30 -18.29 12.50
N VAL A 57 15.22 -17.35 12.20
CA VAL A 57 15.24 -16.61 10.93
C VAL A 57 15.46 -17.55 9.75
N GLU A 58 16.32 -18.57 9.92
CA GLU A 58 16.63 -19.56 8.88
C GLU A 58 15.41 -20.41 8.47
N ALA A 59 14.51 -20.68 9.41
CA ALA A 59 13.29 -21.47 9.19
C ALA A 59 12.10 -20.62 8.76
N PHE A 60 12.27 -19.31 8.52
CA PHE A 60 11.16 -18.38 8.37
C PHE A 60 10.34 -18.55 7.10
N GLU A 61 10.92 -18.93 5.97
CA GLU A 61 10.23 -19.08 4.66
C GLU A 61 9.42 -17.84 4.24
N PRO A 62 10.04 -16.67 3.93
CA PRO A 62 9.37 -15.39 3.75
C PRO A 62 8.30 -15.36 2.66
N ARG A 63 8.46 -16.15 1.59
CA ARG A 63 7.53 -16.21 0.44
C ARG A 63 6.34 -17.14 0.65
N ARG A 64 6.36 -17.95 1.70
CA ARG A 64 5.27 -18.86 2.00
C ARG A 64 4.00 -18.07 2.37
N PRO A 65 2.79 -18.49 1.89
CA PRO A 65 1.54 -17.88 2.30
C PRO A 65 1.34 -17.95 3.82
N LEU A 66 0.86 -16.86 4.41
CA LEU A 66 0.42 -16.83 5.80
C LEU A 66 -0.87 -17.65 5.95
N THR A 67 -0.92 -18.59 6.90
CA THR A 67 -2.14 -19.35 7.17
C THR A 67 -2.96 -18.74 8.29
N GLN A 68 -4.27 -19.06 8.33
CA GLN A 68 -5.14 -18.63 9.44
C GLN A 68 -4.62 -19.08 10.82
N ARG A 69 -4.08 -20.29 10.92
CA ARG A 69 -3.46 -20.79 12.16
C ARG A 69 -2.27 -19.92 12.56
N ALA A 70 -1.32 -19.71 11.64
CA ALA A 70 -0.12 -18.94 11.95
C ALA A 70 -0.44 -17.49 12.37
N LEU A 71 -1.44 -16.85 11.76
CA LEU A 71 -1.91 -15.54 12.18
C LEU A 71 -2.58 -15.59 13.56
N GLY A 72 -3.43 -16.58 13.81
CA GLY A 72 -4.09 -16.77 15.11
C GLY A 72 -3.09 -16.95 16.24
N ASP A 73 -2.10 -17.85 16.05
CA ASP A 73 -1.06 -18.15 17.03
C ASP A 73 -0.18 -16.90 17.31
N ALA A 74 0.14 -16.12 16.26
CA ALA A 74 0.91 -14.88 16.42
C ALA A 74 0.14 -13.80 17.22
N LEU A 75 -1.16 -13.63 16.97
CA LEU A 75 -1.98 -12.66 17.69
C LEU A 75 -2.22 -13.08 19.16
N GLU A 76 -2.35 -14.38 19.41
CA GLU A 76 -2.42 -14.93 20.77
C GLU A 76 -1.12 -14.67 21.55
N THR A 77 0.05 -14.92 20.93
CA THR A 77 1.36 -14.64 21.52
C THR A 77 1.53 -13.16 21.85
N LEU A 78 1.12 -12.25 20.93
CA LEU A 78 1.13 -10.80 21.18
C LEU A 78 0.23 -10.39 22.35
N SER A 79 -0.96 -10.99 22.47
CA SER A 79 -1.88 -10.71 23.59
C SER A 79 -1.28 -11.12 24.93
N LEU A 80 -0.64 -12.30 24.99
CA LEU A 80 0.01 -12.79 26.21
C LEU A 80 1.20 -11.92 26.60
N ALA A 81 2.01 -11.48 25.64
CA ALA A 81 3.16 -10.60 25.88
C ALA A 81 2.75 -9.22 26.40
N ALA A 82 1.57 -8.71 25.99
CA ALA A 82 1.03 -7.45 26.48
C ALA A 82 0.41 -7.53 27.89
N GLY A 83 0.35 -8.74 28.49
CA GLY A 83 -0.28 -8.95 29.81
C GLY A 83 -1.79 -8.69 29.84
N GLU A 84 -2.42 -8.55 28.70
CA GLU A 84 -3.86 -8.35 28.58
C GLU A 84 -4.56 -9.67 28.20
N PRO A 85 -5.67 -10.02 28.85
CA PRO A 85 -6.52 -11.11 28.36
C PRO A 85 -6.96 -10.77 26.94
N ALA A 86 -6.90 -11.74 26.03
CA ALA A 86 -7.19 -11.58 24.61
C ALA A 86 -8.53 -10.87 24.39
N ARG A 87 -8.50 -9.53 24.25
CA ARG A 87 -9.68 -8.72 23.89
C ARG A 87 -10.13 -8.99 22.46
N TYR A 88 -9.21 -9.48 21.63
CA TYR A 88 -9.45 -9.84 20.25
C TYR A 88 -9.07 -11.29 20.02
N ARG A 89 -10.02 -12.09 19.53
CA ARG A 89 -9.79 -13.48 19.14
C ARG A 89 -9.96 -13.60 17.62
N TYR A 90 -8.88 -13.95 16.93
CA TYR A 90 -8.94 -14.21 15.50
C TYR A 90 -9.67 -15.54 15.23
N PRO A 91 -10.70 -15.55 14.35
CA PRO A 91 -11.47 -16.76 14.10
C PRO A 91 -10.73 -17.69 13.12
N VAL A 92 -10.04 -18.70 13.63
CA VAL A 92 -9.43 -19.76 12.82
C VAL A 92 -10.50 -20.77 12.42
N ARG A 93 -11.04 -20.63 11.20
CA ARG A 93 -12.08 -21.54 10.68
C ARG A 93 -11.50 -22.70 9.89
N VAL A 94 -10.48 -22.42 9.04
CA VAL A 94 -9.79 -23.41 8.22
C VAL A 94 -8.28 -23.19 8.43
N PRO A 95 -7.66 -23.92 9.37
CA PRO A 95 -6.29 -23.65 9.85
C PRO A 95 -5.24 -23.50 8.75
N GLY A 96 -5.30 -24.33 7.70
CA GLY A 96 -4.35 -24.31 6.59
C GLY A 96 -4.66 -23.32 5.47
N ARG A 97 -5.83 -22.62 5.51
CA ARG A 97 -6.18 -21.65 4.47
C ARG A 97 -5.27 -20.43 4.53
N ALA A 98 -4.80 -20.00 3.36
CA ALA A 98 -4.08 -18.73 3.23
C ALA A 98 -4.96 -17.56 3.64
N VAL A 99 -4.38 -16.60 4.34
CA VAL A 99 -4.98 -15.30 4.71
C VAL A 99 -4.70 -14.32 3.58
N THR A 100 -5.70 -13.55 3.15
CA THR A 100 -5.47 -12.48 2.19
C THR A 100 -4.90 -11.23 2.90
N ILE A 101 -4.32 -10.31 2.12
CA ILE A 101 -3.84 -9.03 2.65
C ILE A 101 -4.96 -8.28 3.37
N GLY A 102 -6.15 -8.17 2.77
CA GLY A 102 -7.30 -7.50 3.40
C GLY A 102 -7.75 -8.18 4.70
N GLU A 103 -7.64 -9.51 4.80
CA GLU A 103 -7.92 -10.25 6.04
C GLU A 103 -6.84 -10.01 7.11
N LEU A 104 -5.57 -9.93 6.72
CA LEU A 104 -4.46 -9.57 7.61
C LEU A 104 -4.66 -8.17 8.20
N ASP A 105 -4.93 -7.17 7.34
CA ASP A 105 -5.21 -5.81 7.78
C ASP A 105 -6.41 -5.73 8.73
N ALA A 106 -7.51 -6.42 8.40
CA ALA A 106 -8.69 -6.48 9.25
C ALA A 106 -8.41 -7.12 10.62
N ALA A 107 -7.61 -8.18 10.65
CA ALA A 107 -7.21 -8.84 11.88
C ALA A 107 -6.36 -7.92 12.77
N LEU A 108 -5.37 -7.24 12.19
CA LEU A 108 -4.47 -6.34 12.94
C LEU A 108 -5.18 -5.07 13.41
N VAL A 109 -6.00 -4.44 12.56
CA VAL A 109 -6.83 -3.28 12.95
C VAL A 109 -7.82 -3.66 14.06
N GLY A 110 -8.39 -4.87 13.99
CA GLY A 110 -9.24 -5.43 15.06
C GLY A 110 -8.45 -5.67 16.34
N PHE A 111 -7.29 -6.29 16.27
CA PHE A 111 -6.38 -6.55 17.40
C PHE A 111 -5.98 -5.26 18.14
N LEU A 112 -5.69 -4.20 17.39
CA LEU A 112 -5.36 -2.87 17.93
C LEU A 112 -6.58 -2.10 18.48
N GLY A 113 -7.79 -2.67 18.43
CA GLY A 113 -9.01 -2.02 18.89
C GLY A 113 -9.44 -0.81 18.04
N LEU A 114 -9.02 -0.78 16.75
CA LEU A 114 -9.27 0.32 15.82
C LEU A 114 -10.40 0.04 14.80
N GLY A 115 -11.17 -1.03 15.01
CA GLY A 115 -12.30 -1.36 14.14
C GLY A 115 -13.37 -0.25 14.07
N ASN A 116 -13.57 0.51 15.17
CA ASN A 116 -14.45 1.69 15.15
C ASN A 116 -13.91 2.79 14.25
N ALA A 117 -12.63 3.09 14.33
CA ALA A 117 -11.95 4.05 13.47
C ALA A 117 -12.14 3.74 11.97
N ALA A 118 -11.94 2.48 11.59
CA ALA A 118 -12.17 2.02 10.23
C ALA A 118 -13.65 2.17 9.79
N ARG A 119 -14.58 1.88 10.69
CA ARG A 119 -16.02 2.07 10.42
C ARG A 119 -16.40 3.55 10.29
N SER A 120 -15.86 4.43 11.14
CA SER A 120 -16.10 5.89 11.07
C SER A 120 -15.64 6.46 9.73
N LEU A 121 -14.45 6.09 9.23
CA LEU A 121 -13.97 6.49 7.90
C LEU A 121 -14.95 6.06 6.80
N THR A 122 -15.36 4.79 6.81
CA THR A 122 -16.31 4.28 5.80
C THR A 122 -17.68 4.95 5.91
N ALA A 123 -18.15 5.22 7.14
CA ALA A 123 -19.42 5.89 7.39
C ALA A 123 -19.39 7.35 6.91
N ALA A 124 -18.29 8.08 7.15
CA ALA A 124 -18.13 9.45 6.68
C ALA A 124 -18.15 9.56 5.15
N LEU A 125 -17.48 8.64 4.44
CA LEU A 125 -17.54 8.57 2.97
C LEU A 125 -18.98 8.35 2.49
N ARG A 126 -19.70 7.41 3.08
CA ARG A 126 -21.11 7.12 2.73
C ARG A 126 -22.04 8.28 3.09
N ALA A 127 -21.84 8.93 4.23
CA ALA A 127 -22.60 10.10 4.64
C ALA A 127 -22.42 11.27 3.67
N ALA A 128 -21.24 11.39 3.05
CA ALA A 128 -20.98 12.32 1.95
C ALA A 128 -21.55 11.87 0.59
N GLY A 129 -22.31 10.79 0.52
CA GLY A 129 -22.89 10.27 -0.72
C GLY A 129 -21.90 9.53 -1.61
N LEU A 130 -20.70 9.18 -1.10
CA LEU A 130 -19.68 8.42 -1.84
C LEU A 130 -19.91 6.91 -1.70
N VAL A 131 -19.37 6.13 -2.66
CA VAL A 131 -19.53 4.68 -2.74
C VAL A 131 -18.19 3.96 -2.48
N PRO A 132 -17.72 3.88 -1.21
CA PRO A 132 -16.47 3.22 -0.89
C PRO A 132 -16.55 1.70 -1.11
N LYS A 133 -15.47 1.10 -1.64
CA LYS A 133 -15.32 -0.36 -1.68
C LYS A 133 -15.30 -0.96 -0.27
N PRO A 134 -15.71 -2.23 -0.11
CA PRO A 134 -15.49 -2.95 1.14
C PRO A 134 -14.03 -2.88 1.58
N GLY A 135 -13.79 -2.64 2.87
CA GLY A 135 -12.44 -2.59 3.43
C GLY A 135 -11.70 -1.25 3.33
N VAL A 136 -12.22 -0.22 2.61
CA VAL A 136 -11.55 1.08 2.47
C VAL A 136 -11.13 1.69 3.80
N GLY A 137 -12.00 1.68 4.81
CA GLY A 137 -11.68 2.22 6.14
C GLY A 137 -10.57 1.42 6.84
N THR A 138 -10.62 0.09 6.74
CA THR A 138 -9.61 -0.81 7.31
C THR A 138 -8.25 -0.59 6.65
N GLU A 139 -8.22 -0.57 5.32
CA GLU A 139 -7.02 -0.30 4.53
C GLU A 139 -6.42 1.06 4.86
N THR A 140 -7.26 2.08 4.98
CA THR A 140 -6.81 3.43 5.36
C THR A 140 -6.16 3.41 6.74
N VAL A 141 -6.79 2.79 7.75
CA VAL A 141 -6.22 2.70 9.10
C VAL A 141 -4.91 1.91 9.09
N ALA A 142 -4.85 0.78 8.39
CA ALA A 142 -3.64 -0.02 8.28
C ALA A 142 -2.46 0.78 7.68
N ARG A 143 -2.71 1.56 6.61
CA ARG A 143 -1.68 2.40 5.99
C ARG A 143 -1.28 3.60 6.84
N LEU A 144 -2.22 4.26 7.51
CA LEU A 144 -1.92 5.35 8.45
C LEU A 144 -1.05 4.92 9.62
N LEU A 145 -1.17 3.65 10.05
CA LEU A 145 -0.33 3.04 11.08
C LEU A 145 0.99 2.47 10.55
N GLY A 146 1.20 2.44 9.24
CA GLY A 146 2.38 1.84 8.63
C GLY A 146 2.40 0.31 8.68
N LEU A 147 1.24 -0.34 8.85
CA LEU A 147 1.12 -1.80 8.79
C LEU A 147 1.34 -2.33 7.38
N ARG A 148 1.20 -1.47 6.37
CA ARG A 148 1.44 -1.74 4.96
C ARG A 148 2.62 -0.92 4.47
N THR A 149 3.42 -1.48 3.59
CA THR A 149 4.53 -0.78 2.94
C THR A 149 4.67 -1.19 1.49
N ASN A 150 5.14 -0.26 0.69
CA ASN A 150 5.49 -0.51 -0.71
C ASN A 150 6.97 -0.89 -0.79
N HIS A 151 7.26 -2.17 -0.92
CA HIS A 151 8.64 -2.68 -0.93
C HIS A 151 9.24 -2.70 -2.35
N PRO A 152 10.59 -2.73 -2.48
CA PRO A 152 11.25 -2.71 -3.78
C PRO A 152 11.02 -3.98 -4.60
N ALA A 153 10.51 -3.85 -5.83
CA ALA A 153 10.30 -4.96 -6.75
C ALA A 153 11.58 -5.75 -7.11
N ALA A 154 12.77 -5.14 -6.90
CA ALA A 154 14.04 -5.80 -7.18
C ALA A 154 14.43 -6.87 -6.16
N GLN A 155 13.92 -6.80 -4.94
CA GLN A 155 14.23 -7.74 -3.85
C GLN A 155 13.19 -8.88 -3.76
N ASP A 156 11.95 -8.56 -4.10
CA ASP A 156 10.83 -9.46 -4.04
C ASP A 156 9.77 -8.98 -5.05
N GLU A 157 8.52 -9.35 -4.87
CA GLU A 157 7.41 -8.81 -5.66
C GLU A 157 7.00 -7.44 -5.14
N LEU A 158 6.27 -6.68 -5.98
CA LEU A 158 5.63 -5.44 -5.53
C LEU A 158 4.60 -5.77 -4.44
N GLU A 159 4.24 -4.75 -3.69
CA GLU A 159 3.18 -4.83 -2.70
C GLU A 159 1.95 -5.58 -3.24
N LEU A 160 1.49 -6.55 -2.48
CA LEU A 160 0.35 -7.39 -2.82
C LEU A 160 -0.97 -6.61 -2.70
N GLY A 161 -1.92 -6.93 -3.57
CA GLY A 161 -3.27 -6.38 -3.51
C GLY A 161 -4.11 -6.98 -2.38
N LEU A 162 -5.23 -6.33 -2.02
CA LEU A 162 -6.08 -6.75 -0.89
C LEU A 162 -6.62 -8.18 -1.00
N SER A 163 -6.83 -8.68 -2.22
CA SER A 163 -7.33 -10.04 -2.49
C SER A 163 -6.23 -11.09 -2.59
N ASP A 164 -4.95 -10.68 -2.68
CA ASP A 164 -3.84 -11.61 -2.81
C ASP A 164 -3.56 -12.32 -1.49
N PRO A 165 -3.08 -13.57 -1.53
CA PRO A 165 -2.59 -14.25 -0.34
C PRO A 165 -1.42 -13.48 0.29
N ALA A 166 -1.53 -13.12 1.56
CA ALA A 166 -0.45 -12.50 2.30
C ALA A 166 0.73 -13.48 2.43
N THR A 167 1.95 -13.03 2.16
CA THR A 167 3.15 -13.80 2.45
C THR A 167 3.55 -13.66 3.92
N ARG A 168 4.39 -14.54 4.40
CA ARG A 168 4.96 -14.43 5.75
C ARG A 168 5.85 -13.18 5.89
N ALA A 169 6.49 -12.70 4.80
CA ALA A 169 7.24 -11.46 4.79
C ALA A 169 6.33 -10.24 5.00
N GLU A 170 5.17 -10.17 4.32
CA GLU A 170 4.15 -9.13 4.56
C GLU A 170 3.66 -9.16 6.02
N ALA A 171 3.35 -10.36 6.53
CA ALA A 171 2.94 -10.52 7.92
C ALA A 171 4.04 -10.10 8.90
N ALA A 172 5.31 -10.42 8.62
CA ALA A 172 6.42 -10.01 9.46
C ALA A 172 6.55 -8.49 9.53
N HIS A 173 6.41 -7.79 8.39
CA HIS A 173 6.40 -6.33 8.37
C HIS A 173 5.27 -5.77 9.26
N SER A 174 4.04 -6.23 9.03
CA SER A 174 2.88 -5.74 9.76
C SER A 174 2.95 -6.04 11.27
N LEU A 175 3.36 -7.26 11.65
CA LEU A 175 3.50 -7.67 13.06
C LEU A 175 4.65 -6.95 13.76
N ALA A 176 5.80 -6.76 13.10
CA ALA A 176 6.90 -5.97 13.63
C ALA A 176 6.45 -4.52 13.90
N ARG A 177 5.68 -3.95 12.98
CA ARG A 177 5.10 -2.62 13.18
C ARG A 177 4.12 -2.58 14.35
N VAL A 178 3.31 -3.62 14.56
CA VAL A 178 2.43 -3.73 15.74
C VAL A 178 3.24 -3.72 17.05
N LEU A 179 4.40 -4.40 17.10
CA LEU A 179 5.29 -4.39 18.27
C LEU A 179 5.89 -3.00 18.55
N GLU A 180 6.07 -2.17 17.53
CA GLU A 180 6.64 -0.81 17.64
C GLU A 180 5.59 0.27 17.95
N LEU A 181 4.28 -0.01 17.72
CA LEU A 181 3.21 0.98 17.86
C LEU A 181 3.06 1.46 19.30
N SER A 182 3.11 2.76 19.49
CA SER A 182 2.77 3.40 20.75
C SER A 182 1.25 3.55 20.93
N GLY A 183 0.80 3.61 22.18
CA GLY A 183 -0.59 3.96 22.50
C GLY A 183 -1.01 5.32 21.94
N GLY A 184 -0.07 6.27 21.86
CA GLY A 184 -0.31 7.61 21.31
C GLY A 184 -0.63 7.61 19.82
N GLU A 185 -0.01 6.71 19.02
CA GLU A 185 -0.34 6.56 17.60
C GLU A 185 -1.74 5.99 17.41
N GLN A 186 -2.13 5.02 18.21
CA GLN A 186 -3.49 4.45 18.18
C GLN A 186 -4.52 5.50 18.58
N GLU A 187 -4.27 6.28 19.64
CA GLU A 187 -5.17 7.33 20.09
C GLU A 187 -5.32 8.44 19.05
N ARG A 188 -4.22 8.81 18.38
CA ARG A 188 -4.30 9.75 17.25
C ARG A 188 -5.22 9.26 16.14
N ILE A 189 -5.17 7.97 15.77
CA ILE A 189 -6.09 7.40 14.77
C ILE A 189 -7.54 7.49 15.26
N ARG A 190 -7.80 7.18 16.54
CA ARG A 190 -9.15 7.31 17.11
C ARG A 190 -9.65 8.75 17.03
N ALA A 191 -8.85 9.72 17.47
CA ALA A 191 -9.19 11.13 17.43
C ALA A 191 -9.46 11.63 16.00
N LEU A 192 -8.56 11.35 15.06
CA LEU A 192 -8.69 11.75 13.65
C LEU A 192 -9.99 11.21 13.00
N THR A 193 -10.39 10.00 13.37
CA THR A 193 -11.56 9.34 12.76
C THR A 193 -12.87 9.58 13.50
N ALA A 194 -12.82 9.98 14.77
CA ALA A 194 -14.01 10.34 15.54
C ALA A 194 -14.67 11.62 15.02
N GLU A 195 -13.87 12.57 14.56
CA GLU A 195 -14.33 13.90 14.11
C GLU A 195 -14.43 14.00 12.59
N ILE A 196 -14.21 12.91 11.85
CA ILE A 196 -14.25 12.96 10.39
C ILE A 196 -15.64 13.33 9.90
N SER A 197 -15.72 14.45 9.20
CA SER A 197 -16.93 14.94 8.53
C SER A 197 -16.55 15.43 7.14
N LEU A 198 -17.17 14.87 6.13
CA LEU A 198 -16.95 15.25 4.74
C LEU A 198 -18.16 16.04 4.23
N PRO A 199 -17.95 17.15 3.49
CA PRO A 199 -19.05 17.88 2.88
C PRO A 199 -19.70 17.06 1.78
N GLN A 200 -20.97 17.35 1.49
CA GLN A 200 -21.67 16.77 0.34
C GLN A 200 -21.06 17.31 -0.95
N PRO A 201 -20.50 16.47 -1.82
CA PRO A 201 -20.00 16.89 -3.12
C PRO A 201 -21.14 17.13 -4.11
N THR A 202 -20.92 18.03 -5.06
CA THR A 202 -21.78 18.11 -6.27
C THR A 202 -21.65 16.84 -7.10
N GLU A 203 -22.56 16.62 -8.05
CA GLU A 203 -22.53 15.41 -8.88
C GLU A 203 -21.19 15.23 -9.64
N PRO A 204 -20.61 16.26 -10.30
CA PRO A 204 -19.31 16.10 -10.95
C PRO A 204 -18.18 15.83 -9.94
N GLN A 205 -18.21 16.46 -8.76
CA GLN A 205 -17.24 16.18 -7.69
C GLN A 205 -17.36 14.73 -7.19
N ARG A 206 -18.59 14.24 -7.00
CA ARG A 206 -18.86 12.88 -6.54
C ARG A 206 -18.28 11.84 -7.51
N GLN A 207 -18.47 12.01 -8.82
CA GLN A 207 -17.91 11.12 -9.83
C GLN A 207 -16.36 11.02 -9.75
N ILE A 208 -15.69 12.17 -9.57
CA ILE A 208 -14.23 12.22 -9.39
C ILE A 208 -13.82 11.52 -8.09
N LEU A 209 -14.53 11.79 -6.98
CA LEU A 209 -14.18 11.26 -5.67
C LEU A 209 -14.47 9.75 -5.56
N ASP A 210 -15.60 9.28 -6.07
CA ASP A 210 -15.94 7.84 -6.11
C ASP A 210 -14.86 7.06 -6.87
N ARG A 211 -14.42 7.62 -8.00
CA ARG A 211 -13.34 7.06 -8.75
C ARG A 211 -12.03 7.05 -7.99
N ALA A 212 -11.66 8.18 -7.38
CA ALA A 212 -10.43 8.30 -6.61
C ALA A 212 -10.38 7.30 -5.45
N ILE A 213 -11.45 7.20 -4.65
CA ILE A 213 -11.51 6.25 -3.51
C ILE A 213 -11.58 4.79 -3.96
N SER A 214 -12.03 4.52 -5.19
CA SER A 214 -12.06 3.16 -5.73
C SER A 214 -10.66 2.55 -5.90
N PHE A 215 -9.61 3.37 -5.96
CA PHE A 215 -8.22 2.94 -6.08
C PHE A 215 -7.49 2.78 -4.74
N VAL A 216 -8.15 3.07 -3.62
CA VAL A 216 -7.55 2.82 -2.29
C VAL A 216 -7.14 1.36 -2.17
N GLY A 217 -5.92 1.13 -1.70
CA GLY A 217 -5.27 -0.18 -1.62
C GLY A 217 -4.38 -0.53 -2.81
N SER A 218 -4.36 0.29 -3.88
CA SER A 218 -3.44 0.06 -5.01
C SER A 218 -1.99 0.37 -4.62
N PRO A 219 -1.00 -0.41 -5.10
CA PRO A 219 0.41 -0.17 -4.84
C PRO A 219 0.92 1.16 -5.43
N TYR A 220 2.02 1.67 -4.88
CA TYR A 220 2.76 2.74 -5.52
C TYR A 220 3.73 2.18 -6.56
N ILE A 221 3.64 2.68 -7.79
CA ILE A 221 4.56 2.35 -8.88
C ILE A 221 5.03 3.63 -9.54
N TRP A 222 6.32 3.90 -9.51
CA TRP A 222 6.90 5.07 -10.19
C TRP A 222 6.60 5.03 -11.70
N GLY A 223 5.93 6.06 -12.20
CA GLY A 223 5.45 6.14 -13.58
C GLY A 223 4.14 5.37 -13.86
N GLY A 224 3.58 4.69 -12.86
CA GLY A 224 2.35 3.91 -12.98
C GLY A 224 1.10 4.76 -13.17
N THR A 225 0.17 4.28 -14.01
CA THR A 225 -1.09 4.96 -14.37
C THR A 225 -2.30 4.03 -14.43
N SER A 226 -2.17 2.77 -14.02
CA SER A 226 -3.21 1.75 -14.21
C SER A 226 -3.33 0.84 -13.00
N GLU A 227 -4.54 0.42 -12.66
CA GLU A 227 -4.82 -0.63 -11.69
C GLU A 227 -4.56 -2.04 -12.21
N SER A 228 -4.38 -2.17 -13.51
CA SER A 228 -4.08 -3.44 -14.19
C SER A 228 -2.60 -3.53 -14.56
N VAL A 229 -2.16 -4.73 -14.96
CA VAL A 229 -0.82 -4.94 -15.53
C VAL A 229 -0.55 -3.88 -16.59
N GLN A 230 0.58 -3.21 -16.49
CA GLN A 230 0.95 -2.08 -17.33
C GLN A 230 2.38 -2.18 -17.82
N GLN A 231 2.65 -1.59 -18.98
CA GLN A 231 4.00 -1.34 -19.46
C GLN A 231 4.37 0.12 -19.18
N LEU A 232 5.43 0.33 -18.42
CA LEU A 232 5.95 1.66 -18.14
C LEU A 232 6.66 2.25 -19.38
N TRP A 233 6.88 3.56 -19.34
CA TRP A 233 7.60 4.32 -20.38
C TRP A 233 9.01 3.79 -20.70
N ASN A 234 9.65 3.13 -19.74
CA ASN A 234 10.97 2.50 -19.88
C ASN A 234 10.91 1.04 -20.35
N GLY A 235 9.75 0.56 -20.81
CA GLY A 235 9.55 -0.80 -21.32
C GLY A 235 9.30 -1.86 -20.23
N ARG A 236 9.44 -1.53 -18.93
CA ARG A 236 9.18 -2.49 -17.85
C ARG A 236 7.68 -2.80 -17.76
N ARG A 237 7.37 -4.10 -17.67
CA ARG A 237 6.01 -4.57 -17.41
C ARG A 237 5.86 -4.87 -15.92
N LEU A 238 4.87 -4.23 -15.29
CA LEU A 238 4.62 -4.32 -13.86
C LEU A 238 3.13 -4.58 -13.58
N PRO A 239 2.79 -5.11 -12.40
CA PRO A 239 1.41 -5.14 -11.89
C PRO A 239 0.77 -3.75 -11.87
N GLY A 240 -0.51 -3.67 -11.56
CA GLY A 240 -1.23 -2.41 -11.37
C GLY A 240 -0.69 -1.59 -10.20
N GLY A 241 -0.76 -0.28 -10.33
CA GLY A 241 -0.36 0.70 -9.32
C GLY A 241 -0.13 2.07 -9.92
N PHE A 242 0.03 3.08 -9.09
CA PHE A 242 0.11 4.48 -9.48
C PHE A 242 1.28 5.20 -8.83
N ASP A 243 1.92 6.15 -9.54
CA ASP A 243 2.56 7.27 -8.87
C ASP A 243 1.54 8.37 -8.53
N CYS A 244 1.95 9.43 -7.82
CA CYS A 244 1.04 10.48 -7.40
C CYS A 244 0.35 11.20 -8.58
N SER A 245 1.11 11.53 -9.61
CA SER A 245 0.58 12.19 -10.83
C SER A 245 -0.16 11.21 -11.75
N GLY A 246 0.25 9.94 -11.80
CA GLY A 246 -0.43 8.89 -12.52
C GLY A 246 -1.79 8.54 -11.94
N PHE A 247 -1.91 8.58 -10.62
CA PHE A 247 -3.19 8.49 -9.92
C PHE A 247 -4.15 9.63 -10.35
N VAL A 248 -3.67 10.88 -10.29
CA VAL A 248 -4.45 12.04 -10.78
C VAL A 248 -4.82 11.88 -12.24
N TRP A 249 -3.84 11.50 -13.08
CA TRP A 249 -4.06 11.24 -14.50
C TRP A 249 -5.17 10.22 -14.72
N ARG A 250 -5.10 9.09 -14.01
CA ARG A 250 -6.10 8.02 -14.09
C ARG A 250 -7.50 8.50 -13.69
N VAL A 251 -7.60 9.23 -12.59
CA VAL A 251 -8.87 9.74 -12.07
C VAL A 251 -9.51 10.75 -13.03
N PHE A 252 -8.76 11.69 -13.58
CA PHE A 252 -9.33 12.80 -14.33
C PHE A 252 -9.36 12.58 -15.84
N LYS A 253 -8.54 11.70 -16.41
CA LYS A 253 -8.33 11.64 -17.86
C LYS A 253 -8.61 10.29 -18.52
N LEU A 254 -8.18 9.19 -17.91
CA LEU A 254 -8.10 7.91 -18.62
C LEU A 254 -9.39 7.09 -18.62
N GLU A 255 -10.36 7.46 -17.82
CA GLU A 255 -11.62 6.75 -17.87
C GLU A 255 -12.76 7.58 -18.44
N PRO A 256 -13.62 6.95 -19.23
CA PRO A 256 -14.78 7.60 -19.77
C PRO A 256 -15.83 7.83 -18.66
N PHE A 257 -16.12 9.08 -18.38
CA PHE A 257 -17.28 9.54 -17.63
C PHE A 257 -17.74 10.87 -18.24
N PRO A 258 -18.97 11.32 -17.97
CA PRO A 258 -19.45 12.60 -18.47
C PRO A 258 -18.50 13.73 -18.11
N GLY A 259 -17.98 14.46 -19.10
CA GLY A 259 -17.02 15.55 -18.91
C GLY A 259 -15.54 15.15 -18.98
N ALA A 260 -15.18 13.88 -19.12
CA ALA A 260 -13.78 13.43 -19.18
C ALA A 260 -12.95 14.15 -20.27
N SER A 261 -13.53 14.41 -21.45
CA SER A 261 -12.85 15.14 -22.52
C SER A 261 -12.53 16.59 -22.14
N ALA A 262 -13.46 17.28 -21.46
CA ALA A 262 -13.25 18.65 -20.96
C ALA A 262 -12.15 18.66 -19.90
N LEU A 263 -12.14 17.71 -18.96
CA LEU A 263 -11.08 17.57 -17.94
C LEU A 263 -9.73 17.28 -18.60
N ALA A 264 -9.66 16.44 -19.62
CA ALA A 264 -8.43 16.15 -20.37
C ALA A 264 -7.88 17.39 -21.07
N SER A 265 -8.74 18.34 -21.47
CA SER A 265 -8.33 19.59 -22.14
C SER A 265 -7.68 20.57 -21.18
N VAL A 266 -8.03 20.58 -19.88
CA VAL A 266 -7.48 21.47 -18.87
C VAL A 266 -6.33 20.85 -18.08
N LEU A 267 -6.34 19.53 -17.84
CA LEU A 267 -5.24 18.75 -17.24
C LEU A 267 -4.43 18.09 -18.35
N ARG A 268 -3.51 18.80 -18.98
CA ARG A 268 -2.74 18.30 -20.14
C ARG A 268 -1.48 17.54 -19.73
N GLY A 269 -0.76 18.07 -18.74
CA GLY A 269 0.50 17.51 -18.25
C GLY A 269 0.33 16.12 -17.61
N ARG A 270 1.43 15.34 -17.63
CA ARG A 270 1.48 14.00 -17.00
C ARG A 270 2.14 14.05 -15.62
N THR A 271 3.02 14.98 -15.39
CA THR A 271 3.81 15.10 -14.18
C THR A 271 3.22 16.13 -13.22
N THR A 272 3.60 16.05 -11.93
CA THR A 272 3.15 17.00 -10.91
C THR A 272 3.52 18.44 -11.25
N TYR A 273 4.76 18.67 -11.75
CA TYR A 273 5.22 19.99 -12.12
C TYR A 273 4.50 20.55 -13.35
N GLU A 274 4.21 19.74 -14.37
CA GLU A 274 3.41 20.15 -15.51
C GLU A 274 1.99 20.54 -15.08
N MET A 275 1.27 19.63 -14.43
CA MET A 275 -0.10 19.88 -13.95
C MET A 275 -0.20 21.11 -13.06
N SER A 276 0.80 21.34 -12.20
CA SER A 276 0.84 22.49 -11.29
C SER A 276 1.18 23.79 -12.01
N GLY A 277 1.88 23.72 -13.14
CA GLY A 277 2.30 24.85 -13.96
C GLY A 277 1.22 25.36 -14.92
N GLU A 278 0.23 24.52 -15.24
CA GLU A 278 -0.83 24.87 -16.21
C GLU A 278 -1.80 25.95 -15.69
N VAL A 279 -1.92 26.11 -14.39
CA VAL A 279 -2.82 27.11 -13.80
C VAL A 279 -2.09 28.42 -13.57
N ALA A 280 -2.67 29.54 -14.08
CA ALA A 280 -2.12 30.86 -13.89
C ALA A 280 -1.99 31.23 -12.40
N PRO A 281 -0.94 31.95 -11.98
CA PRO A 281 -0.73 32.30 -10.56
C PRO A 281 -1.94 32.92 -9.86
N ALA A 282 -2.70 33.75 -10.57
CA ALA A 282 -3.93 34.39 -10.04
C ALA A 282 -5.09 33.41 -9.80
N GLN A 283 -5.07 32.25 -10.44
CA GLN A 283 -6.13 31.23 -10.32
C GLN A 283 -5.76 30.14 -9.30
N ARG A 284 -4.55 30.17 -8.75
CA ARG A 284 -4.09 29.21 -7.76
C ARG A 284 -4.81 29.39 -6.43
N ILE A 285 -5.40 28.33 -5.91
CA ILE A 285 -6.05 28.32 -4.60
C ILE A 285 -4.96 28.12 -3.55
N ARG A 286 -4.74 29.11 -2.70
CA ARG A 286 -3.69 29.08 -1.66
C ARG A 286 -4.24 29.02 -0.24
N LYS A 287 -5.51 29.41 -0.05
CA LYS A 287 -6.19 29.41 1.23
C LYS A 287 -6.86 28.07 1.46
N LEU A 288 -6.59 27.45 2.60
CA LEU A 288 -7.12 26.12 2.93
C LEU A 288 -8.65 26.11 3.05
N GLU A 289 -9.20 27.18 3.60
CA GLU A 289 -10.65 27.39 3.74
C GLU A 289 -11.40 27.54 2.40
N SER A 290 -10.66 27.79 1.32
CA SER A 290 -11.21 27.88 -0.03
C SER A 290 -11.22 26.56 -0.79
N LEU A 291 -10.63 25.49 -0.20
CA LEU A 291 -10.59 24.18 -0.83
C LEU A 291 -11.97 23.54 -0.91
N GLN A 292 -12.25 22.87 -2.01
CA GLN A 292 -13.50 22.15 -2.26
C GLN A 292 -13.21 20.71 -2.67
N PRO A 293 -14.16 19.77 -2.44
CA PRO A 293 -14.05 18.40 -2.92
C PRO A 293 -13.71 18.34 -4.41
N GLY A 294 -12.76 17.49 -4.79
CA GLY A 294 -12.27 17.37 -6.17
C GLY A 294 -11.18 18.36 -6.55
N ASP A 295 -10.79 19.31 -5.67
CA ASP A 295 -9.61 20.15 -5.91
C ASP A 295 -8.34 19.29 -5.97
N LEU A 296 -7.46 19.61 -6.90
CA LEU A 296 -6.16 18.99 -7.04
C LEU A 296 -5.13 19.76 -6.23
N LEU A 297 -4.63 19.14 -5.16
CA LEU A 297 -3.63 19.69 -4.25
C LEU A 297 -2.22 19.45 -4.80
N PHE A 298 -1.33 20.42 -4.62
CA PHE A 298 0.09 20.32 -4.93
C PHE A 298 0.94 20.60 -3.70
N GLN A 299 1.88 19.68 -3.41
CA GLN A 299 2.91 19.84 -2.41
C GLN A 299 4.25 20.07 -3.12
N GLY A 300 5.04 20.98 -2.59
CA GLY A 300 6.33 21.31 -3.17
C GLY A 300 7.44 21.49 -2.12
N THR A 301 8.68 21.38 -2.55
CA THR A 301 9.88 21.39 -1.68
C THR A 301 10.04 22.67 -0.86
N ARG A 302 9.40 23.78 -1.27
CA ARG A 302 9.42 25.07 -0.57
C ARG A 302 8.06 25.52 -0.06
N GLY A 303 7.09 24.60 0.08
CA GLY A 303 5.74 24.87 0.53
C GLY A 303 5.07 25.97 -0.32
N PRO A 304 4.42 26.99 0.28
CA PRO A 304 3.74 28.09 -0.44
C PRO A 304 4.63 28.91 -1.37
N LYS A 305 5.96 28.85 -1.18
CA LYS A 305 6.98 29.55 -2.02
C LYS A 305 7.47 28.70 -3.18
N SER A 306 6.94 27.49 -3.39
CA SER A 306 7.36 26.61 -4.48
C SER A 306 7.02 27.22 -5.84
N LYS A 307 7.87 26.93 -6.82
CA LYS A 307 7.59 27.08 -8.25
C LYS A 307 7.07 25.76 -8.81
N PRO A 308 6.41 25.71 -9.98
CA PRO A 308 5.92 24.45 -10.57
C PRO A 308 6.98 23.34 -10.63
N ALA A 309 8.21 23.66 -11.05
CA ALA A 309 9.32 22.71 -11.10
C ALA A 309 9.78 22.16 -9.73
N GLN A 310 9.25 22.68 -8.64
CA GLN A 310 9.52 22.25 -7.27
C GLN A 310 8.33 21.48 -6.65
N VAL A 311 7.27 21.29 -7.42
CA VAL A 311 6.11 20.47 -7.02
C VAL A 311 6.42 19.01 -7.28
N ASP A 312 6.50 18.23 -6.23
CA ASP A 312 6.89 16.82 -6.27
C ASP A 312 5.80 15.84 -5.82
N HIS A 313 4.65 16.37 -5.37
CA HIS A 313 3.52 15.53 -5.00
C HIS A 313 2.18 16.16 -5.37
N ALA A 314 1.20 15.30 -5.66
CA ALA A 314 -0.18 15.68 -5.98
C ALA A 314 -1.18 14.77 -5.30
N ALA A 315 -2.34 15.34 -4.93
CA ALA A 315 -3.41 14.65 -4.24
C ALA A 315 -4.78 15.24 -4.61
N ILE A 316 -5.86 14.50 -4.40
CA ILE A 316 -7.24 14.94 -4.66
C ILE A 316 -7.93 15.20 -3.32
N TYR A 317 -8.40 16.42 -3.11
CA TYR A 317 -9.06 16.82 -1.87
C TYR A 317 -10.46 16.21 -1.75
N LEU A 318 -10.74 15.56 -0.63
CA LEU A 318 -12.06 14.96 -0.32
C LEU A 318 -12.99 15.95 0.38
N GLY A 319 -12.44 16.98 1.01
CA GLY A 319 -13.17 17.84 1.96
C GLY A 319 -12.84 17.49 3.41
N GLY A 320 -13.31 18.32 4.36
CA GLY A 320 -13.18 18.06 5.79
C GLY A 320 -11.74 17.87 6.29
N GLY A 321 -10.73 18.39 5.59
CA GLY A 321 -9.33 18.19 5.94
C GLY A 321 -8.77 16.81 5.53
N TRP A 322 -9.42 16.09 4.61
CA TRP A 322 -8.95 14.82 4.08
C TRP A 322 -8.70 14.88 2.57
N PHE A 323 -7.79 14.06 2.12
CA PHE A 323 -7.48 13.88 0.70
C PHE A 323 -7.17 12.41 0.37
N VAL A 324 -7.17 12.06 -0.90
CA VAL A 324 -6.72 10.77 -1.42
C VAL A 324 -5.54 10.97 -2.34
N HIS A 325 -4.53 10.10 -2.23
CA HIS A 325 -3.32 10.17 -3.02
C HIS A 325 -2.67 8.80 -3.22
N SER A 326 -1.68 8.71 -4.09
CA SER A 326 -0.74 7.60 -4.16
C SER A 326 0.66 8.08 -3.76
N SER A 327 1.29 7.38 -2.83
CA SER A 327 2.61 7.68 -2.27
C SER A 327 3.37 6.40 -1.98
N GLY A 328 4.56 6.48 -1.39
CA GLY A 328 5.32 5.32 -0.95
C GLY A 328 4.55 4.32 -0.07
N ASN A 329 3.43 4.76 0.51
CA ASN A 329 2.50 3.90 1.26
C ASN A 329 1.30 3.43 0.40
N GLY A 330 1.42 3.42 -0.94
CA GLY A 330 0.33 3.09 -1.85
C GLY A 330 -0.74 4.17 -1.95
N THR A 331 -1.89 3.80 -2.52
CA THR A 331 -3.05 4.69 -2.67
C THR A 331 -3.92 4.62 -1.43
N THR A 332 -4.12 5.75 -0.75
CA THR A 332 -4.85 5.80 0.52
C THR A 332 -5.50 7.16 0.78
N LEU A 333 -6.46 7.19 1.71
CA LEU A 333 -6.94 8.43 2.32
C LEU A 333 -5.92 8.90 3.36
N HIS A 334 -5.75 10.22 3.46
CA HIS A 334 -4.84 10.80 4.43
C HIS A 334 -5.39 12.11 4.99
N PRO A 335 -5.20 12.44 6.29
CA PRO A 335 -5.54 13.75 6.83
C PRO A 335 -4.59 14.82 6.27
N PHE A 336 -5.12 16.00 5.97
CA PHE A 336 -4.35 17.12 5.43
C PHE A 336 -3.65 17.89 6.54
N GLU A 337 -2.62 17.27 7.11
CA GLU A 337 -1.85 17.79 8.23
C GLU A 337 -0.35 17.48 8.08
N GLY A 338 0.45 17.87 9.07
CA GLY A 338 1.88 17.55 9.16
C GLY A 338 2.64 17.90 7.89
N TRP A 339 3.39 16.93 7.36
CA TRP A 339 4.23 17.08 6.17
C TRP A 339 3.45 17.60 4.95
N TYR A 340 2.27 17.08 4.68
CA TYR A 340 1.45 17.47 3.52
C TYR A 340 0.96 18.90 3.61
N ARG A 341 0.51 19.34 4.80
CA ARG A 341 0.05 20.72 5.04
C ARG A 341 1.21 21.71 4.99
N ASN A 342 2.35 21.39 5.60
CA ASN A 342 3.54 22.25 5.64
C ASN A 342 4.12 22.47 4.24
N ARG A 343 3.99 21.51 3.35
CA ARG A 343 4.47 21.57 1.96
C ARG A 343 3.41 22.00 0.95
N PHE A 344 2.19 22.31 1.38
CA PHE A 344 1.14 22.78 0.50
C PHE A 344 1.59 24.05 -0.23
N ALA A 345 1.63 23.96 -1.57
CA ALA A 345 2.04 25.05 -2.44
C ALA A 345 0.81 25.83 -2.94
N TRP A 346 -0.11 25.14 -3.58
CA TRP A 346 -1.43 25.62 -4.02
C TRP A 346 -2.31 24.44 -4.46
N ALA A 347 -3.56 24.76 -4.71
CA ALA A 347 -4.45 23.84 -5.40
C ALA A 347 -4.98 24.47 -6.70
N ARG A 348 -5.55 23.63 -7.57
CA ARG A 348 -6.35 24.01 -8.73
C ARG A 348 -7.70 23.31 -8.68
N ARG A 349 -8.67 23.82 -9.45
CA ARG A 349 -10.05 23.28 -9.50
C ARG A 349 -10.39 22.81 -10.91
N PRO A 350 -9.98 21.59 -11.32
CA PRO A 350 -10.14 21.12 -12.68
C PRO A 350 -11.58 21.11 -13.18
N LEU A 351 -12.54 20.77 -12.31
CA LEU A 351 -13.96 20.78 -12.67
C LEU A 351 -14.44 22.17 -13.08
N ARG A 352 -14.09 23.23 -12.31
CA ARG A 352 -14.41 24.60 -12.67
C ARG A 352 -13.69 25.06 -13.94
N GLU A 353 -12.41 24.72 -14.07
CA GLU A 353 -11.61 25.05 -15.25
C GLU A 353 -12.19 24.42 -16.52
N ALA A 354 -12.80 23.24 -16.40
CA ALA A 354 -13.47 22.52 -17.48
C ALA A 354 -14.94 22.93 -17.71
N GLY A 355 -15.47 23.86 -16.90
CA GLY A 355 -16.88 24.27 -16.99
C GLY A 355 -17.89 23.25 -16.48
N LEU A 356 -17.46 22.35 -15.56
CA LEU A 356 -18.26 21.24 -15.03
C LEU A 356 -18.71 21.47 -13.57
N ALA A 357 -18.37 22.59 -12.93
CA ALA A 357 -18.71 22.92 -11.54
C ALA A 357 -19.78 24.02 -11.47
#